data_262ca3ca4b1905ef2bace9201d09b3a3
#
_entry.id   262ca3ca4b1905ef2bace9201d09b3a3
#
_cell.length_a   1.000
_cell.length_b   1.000
_cell.length_c   1.000
_cell.angle_alpha   90.00
_cell.angle_beta   90.00
_cell.angle_gamma   90.00
#
_symmetry.space_group_name_H-M   'P 1'
#
loop_
_entity.id
_entity.type
_entity.pdbx_description
1 polymer ?
#
loop_
_entity_poly.entity_id
_entity_poly.type
_entity_poly.pdbx_seq_one_letter_code
_entity_poly.pdbx_strand_id
1 'polypeptide(L)'
;MSFVFASPEWVASAATDLASIGSSITQANSAAAAPTASVLAAGADEISAAVAALFGAHAQSYQALSAQAATFHQQFVQLMNSGASAYATAEAASASPLQQLLDLINAPTMALLNRPLIGNGSDGVDGTGGAGGAGGILWGNGGAGGSGAMGGNGGAGGAAGLIGNGGAGGAGGAGATGSPSSGGVGGAAGNGGAGGAGGWLYGVGGTGGVGGIGGDAINLGTGAGFNGGAGGAGGAGGHGGLLFGTGGTGGTGGQGGAATGATNPLELTGGTAGRGGSGGNGGNGGWLYGDGGAGGHSGAADPS
;
A
#
# COMPACT_ATOMS: atom_id res chain seq x y z
N MET A 1 -13.46 -4.81 -30.27
CA MET A 1 -13.54 -5.99 -29.39
C MET A 1 -13.49 -5.48 -27.95
N SER A 2 -14.46 -5.84 -27.14
CA SER A 2 -14.49 -5.47 -25.71
C SER A 2 -13.61 -6.47 -24.95
N PHE A 3 -12.56 -6.01 -24.30
CA PHE A 3 -11.75 -6.83 -23.41
C PHE A 3 -12.41 -6.82 -22.03
N VAL A 4 -12.74 -8.00 -21.51
CA VAL A 4 -13.17 -8.16 -20.11
C VAL A 4 -11.91 -8.46 -19.29
N PHE A 5 -11.54 -7.56 -18.42
CA PHE A 5 -10.52 -7.80 -17.40
C PHE A 5 -11.19 -8.51 -16.22
N ALA A 6 -10.94 -9.81 -16.09
CA ALA A 6 -11.29 -10.56 -14.88
C ALA A 6 -10.01 -10.72 -14.04
N SER A 7 -9.92 -10.08 -12.90
CA SER A 7 -8.84 -10.32 -11.95
C SER A 7 -9.07 -11.67 -11.26
N PRO A 8 -8.16 -12.65 -11.39
CA PRO A 8 -8.31 -13.98 -10.79
C PRO A 8 -8.48 -13.94 -9.27
N GLU A 9 -7.84 -12.98 -8.60
CA GLU A 9 -7.91 -12.81 -7.14
C GLU A 9 -9.31 -12.42 -6.69
N TRP A 10 -10.02 -11.58 -7.44
CA TRP A 10 -11.39 -11.17 -7.12
C TRP A 10 -12.37 -12.34 -7.29
N VAL A 11 -12.16 -13.18 -8.32
CA VAL A 11 -12.97 -14.38 -8.52
C VAL A 11 -12.73 -15.39 -7.40
N ALA A 12 -11.47 -15.59 -6.97
CA ALA A 12 -11.12 -16.46 -5.84
C ALA A 12 -11.69 -15.93 -4.51
N SER A 13 -11.66 -14.61 -4.28
CA SER A 13 -12.28 -13.99 -3.09
C SER A 13 -13.80 -14.22 -3.08
N ALA A 14 -14.48 -13.97 -4.21
CA ALA A 14 -15.91 -14.20 -4.33
C ALA A 14 -16.27 -15.69 -4.11
N ALA A 15 -15.45 -16.62 -4.59
CA ALA A 15 -15.64 -18.06 -4.33
C ALA A 15 -15.51 -18.39 -2.83
N THR A 16 -14.60 -17.73 -2.11
CA THR A 16 -14.43 -17.88 -0.66
C THR A 16 -15.64 -17.34 0.11
N ASP A 17 -16.17 -16.20 -0.29
CA ASP A 17 -17.37 -15.60 0.32
C ASP A 17 -18.60 -16.52 0.10
N LEU A 18 -18.76 -17.05 -1.11
CA LEU A 18 -19.81 -18.01 -1.42
C LEU A 18 -19.67 -19.29 -0.59
N ALA A 19 -18.45 -19.82 -0.40
CA ALA A 19 -18.21 -20.97 0.47
C ALA A 19 -18.65 -20.70 1.93
N SER A 20 -18.39 -19.51 2.43
CA SER A 20 -18.82 -19.07 3.77
C SER A 20 -20.34 -19.02 3.88
N ILE A 21 -21.04 -18.47 2.88
CA ILE A 21 -22.51 -18.45 2.83
C ILE A 21 -23.06 -19.87 2.82
N GLY A 22 -22.51 -20.76 1.99
CA GLY A 22 -22.93 -22.17 1.93
C GLY A 22 -22.75 -22.89 3.27
N SER A 23 -21.65 -22.62 3.97
CA SER A 23 -21.40 -23.14 5.32
C SER A 23 -22.46 -22.66 6.33
N SER A 24 -22.78 -21.36 6.30
CA SER A 24 -23.79 -20.76 7.20
C SER A 24 -25.19 -21.34 6.95
N ILE A 25 -25.58 -21.52 5.69
CA ILE A 25 -26.88 -22.15 5.32
C ILE A 25 -26.91 -23.60 5.79
N THR A 26 -25.84 -24.37 5.58
CA THR A 26 -25.75 -25.76 6.01
C THR A 26 -25.87 -25.89 7.52
N GLN A 27 -25.22 -25.01 8.29
CA GLN A 27 -25.32 -24.96 9.73
C GLN A 27 -26.75 -24.65 10.20
N ALA A 28 -27.40 -23.64 9.59
CA ALA A 28 -28.77 -23.27 9.92
C ALA A 28 -29.75 -24.43 9.62
N ASN A 29 -29.61 -25.09 8.47
CA ASN A 29 -30.44 -26.24 8.09
C ASN A 29 -30.23 -27.44 9.01
N SER A 30 -28.99 -27.71 9.44
CA SER A 30 -28.69 -28.78 10.41
C SER A 30 -29.30 -28.49 11.79
N ALA A 31 -29.25 -27.25 12.25
CA ALA A 31 -29.88 -26.85 13.52
C ALA A 31 -31.40 -26.96 13.47
N ALA A 32 -32.04 -26.69 12.31
CA ALA A 32 -33.46 -26.78 12.12
C ALA A 32 -33.98 -28.22 11.89
N ALA A 33 -33.13 -29.17 11.53
CA ALA A 33 -33.52 -30.50 11.09
C ALA A 33 -34.30 -31.28 12.16
N ALA A 34 -33.77 -31.42 13.36
CA ALA A 34 -34.40 -32.15 14.44
C ALA A 34 -35.74 -31.51 14.93
N PRO A 35 -35.80 -30.19 15.24
CA PRO A 35 -37.01 -29.53 15.69
C PRO A 35 -38.17 -29.61 14.69
N THR A 36 -37.87 -29.56 13.40
CA THR A 36 -38.89 -29.53 12.34
C THR A 36 -39.36 -30.93 11.90
N ALA A 37 -38.49 -31.96 12.00
CA ALA A 37 -38.84 -33.34 11.66
C ALA A 37 -39.55 -34.10 12.80
N SER A 38 -39.44 -33.62 14.05
CA SER A 38 -40.01 -34.29 15.23
C SER A 38 -41.13 -33.48 15.88
N VAL A 39 -42.01 -32.87 15.09
CA VAL A 39 -43.17 -32.13 15.57
C VAL A 39 -44.12 -33.11 16.25
N LEU A 40 -44.44 -32.87 17.54
CA LEU A 40 -45.39 -33.67 18.30
C LEU A 40 -46.83 -33.26 17.96
N ALA A 41 -47.75 -34.24 17.95
CA ALA A 41 -49.16 -33.94 17.80
C ALA A 41 -49.65 -33.03 18.94
N ALA A 42 -50.45 -32.03 18.65
CA ALA A 42 -50.95 -31.05 19.60
C ALA A 42 -52.00 -31.65 20.56
N GLY A 43 -52.64 -32.76 20.18
CA GLY A 43 -53.59 -33.52 20.94
C GLY A 43 -53.53 -35.01 20.64
N ALA A 44 -54.24 -35.82 21.40
CA ALA A 44 -54.31 -37.27 21.21
C ALA A 44 -55.44 -37.69 20.23
N ASP A 45 -55.69 -36.86 19.21
CA ASP A 45 -56.70 -37.08 18.19
C ASP A 45 -56.06 -37.31 16.79
N GLU A 46 -56.82 -37.94 15.91
CA GLU A 46 -56.35 -38.33 14.57
C GLU A 46 -55.98 -37.14 13.68
N ILE A 47 -56.63 -35.99 13.89
CA ILE A 47 -56.37 -34.78 13.13
C ILE A 47 -55.04 -34.18 13.52
N SER A 48 -54.77 -34.06 14.82
CA SER A 48 -53.49 -33.58 15.37
C SER A 48 -52.35 -34.49 14.93
N ALA A 49 -52.53 -35.80 14.96
CA ALA A 49 -51.56 -36.77 14.48
C ALA A 49 -51.28 -36.63 12.96
N ALA A 50 -52.35 -36.49 12.16
CA ALA A 50 -52.21 -36.30 10.71
C ALA A 50 -51.48 -34.99 10.33
N VAL A 51 -51.75 -33.90 11.04
CA VAL A 51 -51.08 -32.63 10.87
C VAL A 51 -49.58 -32.73 11.23
N ALA A 52 -49.23 -33.36 12.36
CA ALA A 52 -47.85 -33.60 12.76
C ALA A 52 -47.10 -34.44 11.72
N ALA A 53 -47.74 -35.50 11.19
CA ALA A 53 -47.18 -36.33 10.13
C ALA A 53 -46.92 -35.54 8.81
N LEU A 54 -47.85 -34.62 8.44
CA LEU A 54 -47.70 -33.76 7.27
C LEU A 54 -46.48 -32.82 7.40
N PHE A 55 -46.31 -32.19 8.57
CA PHE A 55 -45.16 -31.35 8.85
C PHE A 55 -43.86 -32.15 8.85
N GLY A 56 -43.82 -33.33 9.41
CA GLY A 56 -42.68 -34.25 9.39
C GLY A 56 -42.29 -34.65 7.97
N ALA A 57 -43.28 -35.02 7.14
CA ALA A 57 -43.02 -35.36 5.72
C ALA A 57 -42.50 -34.14 4.91
N HIS A 58 -43.05 -32.95 5.15
CA HIS A 58 -42.56 -31.71 4.54
C HIS A 58 -41.13 -31.40 4.96
N ALA A 59 -40.81 -31.52 6.24
CA ALA A 59 -39.46 -31.32 6.75
C ALA A 59 -38.44 -32.26 6.13
N GLN A 60 -38.79 -33.55 5.96
CA GLN A 60 -37.93 -34.54 5.29
C GLN A 60 -37.69 -34.18 3.82
N SER A 61 -38.74 -33.76 3.12
CA SER A 61 -38.62 -33.30 1.70
C SER A 61 -37.73 -32.06 1.58
N TYR A 62 -37.86 -31.11 2.52
CA TYR A 62 -37.01 -29.94 2.60
C TYR A 62 -35.55 -30.31 2.85
N GLN A 63 -35.26 -31.24 3.76
CA GLN A 63 -33.88 -31.69 4.03
C GLN A 63 -33.25 -32.35 2.83
N ALA A 64 -33.98 -33.15 2.06
CA ALA A 64 -33.50 -33.77 0.82
C ALA A 64 -33.15 -32.71 -0.25
N LEU A 65 -34.02 -31.68 -0.45
CA LEU A 65 -33.79 -30.60 -1.35
C LEU A 65 -32.59 -29.73 -0.91
N SER A 66 -32.50 -29.46 0.38
CA SER A 66 -31.40 -28.69 0.97
C SER A 66 -30.03 -29.36 0.76
N ALA A 67 -29.96 -30.69 0.88
CA ALA A 67 -28.76 -31.47 0.64
C ALA A 67 -28.33 -31.39 -0.85
N GLN A 68 -29.29 -31.43 -1.78
CA GLN A 68 -29.01 -31.26 -3.22
C GLN A 68 -28.51 -29.83 -3.52
N ALA A 69 -29.14 -28.81 -2.93
CA ALA A 69 -28.72 -27.42 -3.07
C ALA A 69 -27.30 -27.19 -2.53
N ALA A 70 -26.96 -27.79 -1.38
CA ALA A 70 -25.62 -27.73 -0.81
C ALA A 70 -24.57 -28.36 -1.72
N THR A 71 -24.87 -29.51 -2.32
CA THR A 71 -23.99 -30.20 -3.28
C THR A 71 -23.76 -29.33 -4.53
N PHE A 72 -24.83 -28.76 -5.09
CA PHE A 72 -24.72 -27.85 -6.23
C PHE A 72 -23.87 -26.62 -5.90
N HIS A 73 -24.11 -26.02 -4.73
CA HIS A 73 -23.36 -24.85 -4.26
C HIS A 73 -21.85 -25.14 -4.12
N GLN A 74 -21.50 -26.29 -3.55
CA GLN A 74 -20.10 -26.72 -3.43
C GLN A 74 -19.45 -26.92 -4.81
N GLN A 75 -20.16 -27.55 -5.76
CA GLN A 75 -19.67 -27.72 -7.12
C GLN A 75 -19.46 -26.38 -7.82
N PHE A 76 -20.38 -25.44 -7.63
CA PHE A 76 -20.26 -24.09 -8.18
C PHE A 76 -19.04 -23.35 -7.64
N VAL A 77 -18.81 -23.39 -6.33
CA VAL A 77 -17.61 -22.79 -5.69
C VAL A 77 -16.32 -23.42 -6.23
N GLN A 78 -16.29 -24.75 -6.41
CA GLN A 78 -15.14 -25.43 -7.00
C GLN A 78 -14.88 -25.00 -8.45
N LEU A 79 -15.94 -24.85 -9.27
CA LEU A 79 -15.81 -24.36 -10.65
C LEU A 79 -15.28 -22.93 -10.70
N MET A 80 -15.72 -22.05 -9.81
CA MET A 80 -15.20 -20.69 -9.71
C MET A 80 -13.71 -20.67 -9.36
N ASN A 81 -13.29 -21.47 -8.38
CA ASN A 81 -11.87 -21.58 -8.01
C ASN A 81 -11.01 -22.16 -9.15
N SER A 82 -11.51 -23.18 -9.84
CA SER A 82 -10.84 -23.75 -11.00
C SER A 82 -10.70 -22.74 -12.14
N GLY A 83 -11.74 -21.94 -12.38
CA GLY A 83 -11.73 -20.86 -13.36
C GLY A 83 -10.68 -19.79 -13.00
N ALA A 84 -10.67 -19.31 -11.75
CA ALA A 84 -9.67 -18.35 -11.27
C ALA A 84 -8.23 -18.88 -11.45
N SER A 85 -7.99 -20.15 -11.11
CA SER A 85 -6.68 -20.79 -11.27
C SER A 85 -6.28 -20.93 -12.77
N ALA A 86 -7.24 -21.24 -13.65
CA ALA A 86 -6.97 -21.33 -15.08
C ALA A 86 -6.58 -19.97 -15.67
N TYR A 87 -7.24 -18.89 -15.28
CA TYR A 87 -6.87 -17.53 -15.68
C TYR A 87 -5.49 -17.14 -15.15
N ALA A 88 -5.20 -17.37 -13.88
CA ALA A 88 -3.88 -17.09 -13.30
C ALA A 88 -2.76 -17.86 -14.02
N THR A 89 -3.00 -19.13 -14.35
CA THR A 89 -2.04 -19.95 -15.12
C THR A 89 -1.83 -19.42 -16.53
N ALA A 90 -2.91 -18.99 -17.21
CA ALA A 90 -2.82 -18.43 -18.56
C ALA A 90 -2.06 -17.08 -18.56
N GLU A 91 -2.27 -16.23 -17.57
CA GLU A 91 -1.49 -14.99 -17.40
C GLU A 91 0.00 -15.29 -17.18
N ALA A 92 0.32 -16.20 -16.25
CA ALA A 92 1.71 -16.60 -16.00
C ALA A 92 2.38 -17.19 -17.26
N ALA A 93 1.66 -18.03 -18.02
CA ALA A 93 2.15 -18.61 -19.26
C ALA A 93 2.36 -17.57 -20.37
N SER A 94 1.56 -16.51 -20.42
CA SER A 94 1.71 -15.44 -21.41
C SER A 94 2.86 -14.47 -21.06
N ALA A 95 3.15 -14.26 -19.77
CA ALA A 95 4.25 -13.42 -19.31
C ALA A 95 5.64 -14.08 -19.50
N SER A 96 5.72 -15.41 -19.38
CA SER A 96 6.99 -16.15 -19.40
C SER A 96 7.80 -16.01 -20.70
N PRO A 97 7.23 -16.13 -21.92
CA PRO A 97 8.01 -15.98 -23.16
C PRO A 97 8.56 -14.56 -23.36
N LEU A 98 7.79 -13.56 -22.97
CA LEU A 98 8.22 -12.17 -23.05
C LEU A 98 9.39 -11.89 -22.12
N GLN A 99 9.35 -12.43 -20.89
CA GLN A 99 10.43 -12.29 -19.92
C GLN A 99 11.72 -12.95 -20.42
N GLN A 100 11.64 -14.16 -20.99
CA GLN A 100 12.80 -14.85 -21.58
C GLN A 100 13.43 -14.06 -22.72
N LEU A 101 12.62 -13.41 -23.56
CA LEU A 101 13.11 -12.53 -24.62
C LEU A 101 13.80 -11.28 -24.04
N LEU A 102 13.21 -10.67 -23.02
CA LEU A 102 13.81 -9.53 -22.32
C LEU A 102 15.12 -9.91 -21.67
N ASP A 103 15.20 -11.08 -21.02
CA ASP A 103 16.43 -11.58 -20.41
C ASP A 103 17.53 -11.77 -21.45
N LEU A 104 17.18 -12.33 -22.62
CA LEU A 104 18.13 -12.48 -23.73
C LEU A 104 18.65 -11.14 -24.26
N ILE A 105 17.75 -10.16 -24.43
CA ILE A 105 18.10 -8.82 -24.90
C ILE A 105 18.96 -8.08 -23.87
N ASN A 106 18.68 -8.27 -22.59
CA ASN A 106 19.36 -7.58 -21.49
C ASN A 106 20.68 -8.25 -21.10
N ALA A 107 20.87 -9.54 -21.38
CA ALA A 107 22.03 -10.30 -20.95
C ALA A 107 23.40 -9.62 -21.27
N PRO A 108 23.66 -9.09 -22.47
CA PRO A 108 24.93 -8.44 -22.77
C PRO A 108 25.19 -7.19 -21.95
N THR A 109 24.16 -6.33 -21.77
CA THR A 109 24.29 -5.09 -21.02
C THR A 109 24.35 -5.32 -19.51
N MET A 110 23.66 -6.36 -19.02
CA MET A 110 23.78 -6.79 -17.63
C MET A 110 25.20 -7.29 -17.33
N ALA A 111 25.79 -8.09 -18.23
CA ALA A 111 27.14 -8.63 -18.01
C ALA A 111 28.24 -7.54 -18.07
N LEU A 112 28.10 -6.52 -18.91
CA LEU A 112 29.12 -5.49 -19.11
C LEU A 112 28.91 -4.25 -18.23
N LEU A 113 27.68 -3.86 -17.98
CA LEU A 113 27.30 -2.57 -17.36
C LEU A 113 26.49 -2.74 -16.06
N ASN A 114 26.15 -3.97 -15.72
CA ASN A 114 25.24 -4.30 -14.60
C ASN A 114 23.92 -3.50 -14.64
N ARG A 115 23.42 -3.27 -15.86
CA ARG A 115 22.23 -2.49 -16.12
C ARG A 115 21.48 -3.05 -17.34
N PRO A 116 20.13 -3.22 -17.27
CA PRO A 116 19.38 -3.73 -18.41
C PRO A 116 19.36 -2.71 -19.56
N LEU A 117 19.21 -3.19 -20.79
CA LEU A 117 18.98 -2.36 -21.96
C LEU A 117 17.55 -1.82 -21.93
N ILE A 118 16.60 -2.71 -21.62
CA ILE A 118 15.15 -2.44 -21.54
C ILE A 118 14.63 -3.00 -20.22
N GLY A 119 13.97 -2.17 -19.42
CA GLY A 119 13.36 -2.57 -18.14
C GLY A 119 13.35 -1.45 -17.13
N ASN A 120 12.46 -1.50 -16.18
CA ASN A 120 12.43 -0.52 -15.09
C ASN A 120 13.51 -0.84 -14.05
N GLY A 121 13.96 0.19 -13.34
CA GLY A 121 14.80 0.03 -12.16
C GLY A 121 14.00 -0.62 -11.01
N SER A 122 14.70 -1.37 -10.16
CA SER A 122 14.10 -1.92 -8.94
C SER A 122 13.79 -0.81 -7.93
N ASP A 123 12.70 -0.96 -7.19
CA ASP A 123 12.40 -0.05 -6.08
C ASP A 123 13.36 -0.28 -4.91
N GLY A 124 13.65 0.76 -4.18
CA GLY A 124 14.39 0.72 -2.92
C GLY A 124 13.56 0.03 -1.83
N VAL A 125 14.24 -0.65 -0.92
CA VAL A 125 13.56 -1.37 0.17
C VAL A 125 12.98 -0.38 1.18
N ASP A 126 11.69 -0.50 1.44
CA ASP A 126 10.99 0.32 2.43
C ASP A 126 11.51 0.10 3.85
N GLY A 127 11.48 1.14 4.64
CA GLY A 127 11.98 1.14 6.01
C GLY A 127 13.52 1.17 6.12
N THR A 128 14.25 1.23 4.99
CA THR A 128 15.71 1.28 5.00
C THR A 128 16.28 2.58 4.42
N GLY A 129 15.48 3.37 3.73
CA GLY A 129 15.96 4.51 2.95
C GLY A 129 16.76 4.08 1.71
N GLY A 130 16.57 2.84 1.23
CA GLY A 130 17.24 2.32 0.05
C GLY A 130 16.92 3.15 -1.20
N ALA A 131 17.93 3.44 -2.03
CA ALA A 131 17.70 4.14 -3.30
C ALA A 131 17.03 3.21 -4.31
N GLY A 132 16.18 3.77 -5.18
CA GLY A 132 15.65 3.09 -6.35
C GLY A 132 16.74 2.84 -7.39
N GLY A 133 16.64 1.72 -8.09
CA GLY A 133 17.54 1.34 -9.18
C GLY A 133 17.35 2.20 -10.42
N ALA A 134 18.40 2.33 -11.23
CA ALA A 134 18.30 3.01 -12.53
C ALA A 134 17.47 2.17 -13.51
N GLY A 135 16.64 2.83 -14.32
CA GLY A 135 15.94 2.20 -15.44
C GLY A 135 16.87 1.74 -16.54
N GLY A 136 16.34 1.02 -17.51
CA GLY A 136 17.10 0.50 -18.66
C GLY A 136 17.82 1.62 -19.44
N ILE A 137 18.88 1.22 -20.14
CA ILE A 137 19.74 2.17 -20.89
C ILE A 137 18.93 2.85 -21.98
N LEU A 138 18.14 2.10 -22.75
CA LEU A 138 17.32 2.64 -23.85
C LEU A 138 15.90 2.95 -23.40
N TRP A 139 15.28 2.05 -22.66
CA TRP A 139 13.89 2.20 -22.26
C TRP A 139 13.66 1.66 -20.86
N GLY A 140 13.05 2.45 -20.03
CA GLY A 140 12.59 2.06 -18.69
C GLY A 140 12.62 3.22 -17.70
N ASN A 141 11.71 3.16 -16.76
CA ASN A 141 11.62 4.12 -15.68
C ASN A 141 12.64 3.81 -14.58
N GLY A 142 13.08 4.80 -13.86
CA GLY A 142 13.79 4.60 -12.60
C GLY A 142 12.87 4.00 -11.54
N GLY A 143 13.44 3.15 -10.65
CA GLY A 143 12.73 2.63 -9.49
C GLY A 143 12.46 3.71 -8.43
N ALA A 144 11.42 3.57 -7.63
CA ALA A 144 11.15 4.45 -6.51
C ALA A 144 12.18 4.26 -5.39
N GLY A 145 12.46 5.29 -4.63
CA GLY A 145 13.25 5.20 -3.39
C GLY A 145 12.40 4.58 -2.27
N GLY A 146 13.00 3.74 -1.43
CA GLY A 146 12.37 3.17 -0.24
C GLY A 146 12.17 4.23 0.85
N SER A 147 11.14 4.06 1.68
CA SER A 147 10.91 4.89 2.86
C SER A 147 12.04 4.75 3.88
N GLY A 148 12.29 5.82 4.63
CA GLY A 148 13.27 5.81 5.72
C GLY A 148 12.79 5.01 6.94
N ALA A 149 13.72 4.41 7.69
CA ALA A 149 13.47 3.93 9.04
C ALA A 149 13.08 5.10 9.96
N MET A 150 12.66 4.80 11.19
CA MET A 150 12.34 5.80 12.23
C MET A 150 13.48 6.82 12.36
N GLY A 151 13.19 8.11 12.10
CA GLY A 151 14.18 9.19 12.09
C GLY A 151 15.14 9.17 10.88
N GLY A 152 15.08 8.14 10.02
CA GLY A 152 15.93 7.96 8.85
C GLY A 152 15.39 8.63 7.59
N ASN A 153 16.29 9.03 6.71
CA ASN A 153 15.91 9.63 5.43
C ASN A 153 15.31 8.63 4.48
N GLY A 154 14.39 9.06 3.62
CA GLY A 154 13.92 8.28 2.47
C GLY A 154 15.01 8.19 1.40
N GLY A 155 14.98 7.09 0.64
CA GLY A 155 15.87 6.82 -0.48
C GLY A 155 15.60 7.70 -1.68
N ALA A 156 16.64 7.98 -2.46
CA ALA A 156 16.46 8.68 -3.73
C ALA A 156 15.79 7.78 -4.76
N GLY A 157 14.95 8.34 -5.61
CA GLY A 157 14.44 7.64 -6.81
C GLY A 157 15.54 7.43 -7.84
N GLY A 158 15.46 6.32 -8.58
CA GLY A 158 16.36 5.96 -9.67
C GLY A 158 16.16 6.84 -10.89
N ALA A 159 17.24 7.08 -11.64
CA ALA A 159 17.17 7.80 -12.91
C ALA A 159 16.73 6.86 -14.03
N ALA A 160 16.02 7.38 -15.03
CA ALA A 160 15.79 6.66 -16.29
C ALA A 160 17.06 6.67 -17.18
N GLY A 161 17.04 5.94 -18.31
CA GLY A 161 18.09 5.97 -19.32
C GLY A 161 17.83 6.98 -20.42
N LEU A 162 17.65 6.48 -21.66
CA LEU A 162 17.38 7.34 -22.82
C LEU A 162 15.92 7.81 -22.80
N ILE A 163 14.98 6.89 -22.63
CA ILE A 163 13.54 7.14 -22.59
C ILE A 163 12.97 6.52 -21.32
N GLY A 164 12.24 7.29 -20.53
CA GLY A 164 11.57 6.84 -19.32
C GLY A 164 11.50 7.92 -18.26
N ASN A 165 10.68 7.74 -17.27
CA ASN A 165 10.50 8.69 -16.19
C ASN A 165 11.45 8.36 -15.02
N GLY A 166 11.90 9.37 -14.31
CA GLY A 166 12.62 9.19 -13.06
C GLY A 166 11.71 8.59 -11.99
N GLY A 167 12.29 7.76 -11.11
CA GLY A 167 11.61 7.20 -9.96
C GLY A 167 11.27 8.25 -8.89
N ALA A 168 10.21 8.06 -8.13
CA ALA A 168 9.88 8.94 -7.01
C ALA A 168 10.89 8.77 -5.87
N GLY A 169 11.16 9.81 -5.12
CA GLY A 169 11.90 9.75 -3.85
C GLY A 169 11.04 9.11 -2.75
N GLY A 170 11.69 8.32 -1.88
CA GLY A 170 11.06 7.69 -0.73
C GLY A 170 10.70 8.68 0.37
N ALA A 171 9.69 8.38 1.17
CA ALA A 171 9.30 9.19 2.32
C ALA A 171 10.35 9.13 3.43
N GLY A 172 10.56 10.22 4.14
CA GLY A 172 11.34 10.25 5.37
C GLY A 172 10.62 9.50 6.50
N GLY A 173 11.36 8.81 7.35
CA GLY A 173 10.83 8.12 8.51
C GLY A 173 10.37 9.09 9.59
N ALA A 174 9.29 8.73 10.31
CA ALA A 174 8.81 9.54 11.43
C ALA A 174 9.85 9.59 12.57
N GLY A 175 9.87 10.69 13.29
CA GLY A 175 10.66 10.85 14.51
C GLY A 175 10.13 9.94 15.62
N ALA A 176 11.01 9.47 16.49
CA ALA A 176 10.63 8.67 17.64
C ALA A 176 9.83 9.51 18.64
N THR A 177 8.77 8.96 19.21
CA THR A 177 8.08 9.55 20.34
C THR A 177 9.04 9.67 21.53
N GLY A 178 8.92 10.70 22.32
CA GLY A 178 9.69 10.89 23.53
C GLY A 178 9.63 9.65 24.44
N SER A 179 10.68 9.38 25.17
CA SER A 179 10.78 8.26 26.11
C SER A 179 11.55 8.68 27.34
N PRO A 180 11.50 7.91 28.45
CA PRO A 180 12.34 8.17 29.60
C PRO A 180 13.83 8.24 29.27
N SER A 181 14.28 7.43 28.30
CA SER A 181 15.67 7.42 27.85
C SER A 181 16.06 8.64 27.01
N SER A 182 15.10 9.26 26.31
CA SER A 182 15.30 10.54 25.60
C SER A 182 15.02 11.77 26.46
N GLY A 183 14.76 11.58 27.76
CA GLY A 183 14.40 12.66 28.65
C GLY A 183 13.06 13.31 28.28
N GLY A 184 12.13 12.59 27.70
CA GLY A 184 10.80 13.06 27.31
C GLY A 184 10.74 13.82 25.98
N VAL A 185 11.87 14.13 25.36
CA VAL A 185 11.94 14.90 24.12
C VAL A 185 11.57 14.02 22.91
N GLY A 186 10.74 14.54 22.00
CA GLY A 186 10.44 13.91 20.72
C GLY A 186 11.64 13.90 19.77
N GLY A 187 11.83 12.81 19.04
CA GLY A 187 12.90 12.65 18.04
C GLY A 187 12.62 13.42 16.75
N ALA A 188 13.68 13.87 16.08
CA ALA A 188 13.55 14.48 14.76
C ALA A 188 13.19 13.41 13.72
N ALA A 189 12.43 13.79 12.71
CA ALA A 189 12.08 12.95 11.56
C ALA A 189 13.17 12.99 10.49
N GLY A 190 13.14 11.97 9.60
CA GLY A 190 13.97 11.92 8.42
C GLY A 190 13.46 12.81 7.29
N ASN A 191 14.35 13.19 6.40
CA ASN A 191 14.01 13.93 5.18
C ASN A 191 13.46 12.99 4.12
N GLY A 192 12.61 13.49 3.23
CA GLY A 192 12.21 12.79 2.01
C GLY A 192 13.39 12.66 1.04
N GLY A 193 13.42 11.57 0.30
CA GLY A 193 14.41 11.31 -0.74
C GLY A 193 14.18 12.18 -1.99
N ALA A 194 15.22 12.47 -2.74
CA ALA A 194 15.09 13.18 -4.01
C ALA A 194 14.45 12.29 -5.07
N GLY A 195 13.66 12.88 -5.97
CA GLY A 195 13.17 12.20 -7.17
C GLY A 195 14.31 11.96 -8.17
N GLY A 196 14.23 10.87 -8.92
CA GLY A 196 15.16 10.51 -9.99
C GLY A 196 15.00 11.39 -11.24
N ALA A 197 16.05 11.50 -12.02
CA ALA A 197 16.02 12.23 -13.29
C ALA A 197 15.23 11.43 -14.36
N GLY A 198 14.47 12.14 -15.22
CA GLY A 198 13.88 11.60 -16.44
C GLY A 198 14.93 11.22 -17.47
N GLY A 199 14.50 10.49 -18.52
CA GLY A 199 15.38 9.99 -19.57
C GLY A 199 16.06 11.10 -20.36
N TRP A 200 17.27 10.82 -20.87
CA TRP A 200 18.06 11.82 -21.57
C TRP A 200 17.34 12.44 -22.75
N LEU A 201 16.62 11.66 -23.54
CA LEU A 201 15.84 12.15 -24.67
C LEU A 201 14.45 12.61 -24.25
N TYR A 202 13.73 11.74 -23.55
CA TYR A 202 12.34 11.96 -23.15
C TYR A 202 12.04 11.35 -21.78
N GLY A 203 11.38 12.10 -20.91
CA GLY A 203 10.87 11.60 -19.65
C GLY A 203 10.58 12.67 -18.61
N VAL A 204 9.70 12.39 -17.71
CA VAL A 204 9.36 13.25 -16.58
C VAL A 204 10.31 12.97 -15.41
N GLY A 205 10.77 14.00 -14.72
CA GLY A 205 11.49 13.85 -13.46
C GLY A 205 10.61 13.25 -12.37
N GLY A 206 11.18 12.38 -11.55
CA GLY A 206 10.47 11.78 -10.41
C GLY A 206 10.09 12.84 -9.36
N THR A 207 9.00 12.63 -8.63
CA THR A 207 8.61 13.50 -7.51
C THR A 207 9.58 13.34 -6.33
N GLY A 208 9.85 14.39 -5.59
CA GLY A 208 10.53 14.30 -4.30
C GLY A 208 9.66 13.60 -3.25
N GLY A 209 10.29 12.84 -2.36
CA GLY A 209 9.62 12.18 -1.24
C GLY A 209 9.16 13.18 -0.18
N VAL A 210 8.12 12.86 0.56
CA VAL A 210 7.66 13.69 1.69
C VAL A 210 8.61 13.58 2.87
N GLY A 211 8.79 14.66 3.64
CA GLY A 211 9.51 14.60 4.91
C GLY A 211 8.70 13.86 5.98
N GLY A 212 9.39 13.15 6.88
CA GLY A 212 8.76 12.46 8.01
C GLY A 212 8.16 13.43 9.03
N ILE A 213 7.22 12.95 9.83
CA ILE A 213 6.59 13.72 10.93
C ILE A 213 7.51 13.63 12.14
N GLY A 214 7.78 14.78 12.81
CA GLY A 214 8.52 14.83 14.07
C GLY A 214 7.84 14.03 15.18
N GLY A 215 8.62 13.44 16.07
CA GLY A 215 8.08 12.68 17.21
C GLY A 215 7.51 13.59 18.28
N ASP A 216 6.41 13.17 18.91
CA ASP A 216 5.81 13.91 20.02
C ASP A 216 6.64 13.78 21.29
N ALA A 217 6.66 14.83 22.10
CA ALA A 217 7.20 14.76 23.46
C ALA A 217 6.26 13.99 24.40
N ILE A 218 6.81 13.38 25.45
CA ILE A 218 6.00 12.81 26.54
C ILE A 218 6.29 13.51 27.85
N ASN A 219 5.27 13.62 28.71
CA ASN A 219 5.42 14.14 30.05
C ASN A 219 5.96 13.04 30.99
N LEU A 220 7.12 13.29 31.63
CA LEU A 220 7.73 12.36 32.56
C LEU A 220 7.36 12.65 34.06
N GLY A 221 6.42 13.55 34.29
CA GLY A 221 6.00 13.90 35.65
C GLY A 221 7.03 14.73 36.46
N THR A 222 8.05 15.24 35.77
CA THR A 222 9.11 16.07 36.43
C THR A 222 8.71 17.52 36.61
N GLY A 223 7.54 17.92 36.12
CA GLY A 223 7.05 19.29 36.17
C GLY A 223 7.47 20.16 34.99
N ALA A 224 8.57 19.87 34.33
CA ALA A 224 9.04 20.59 33.14
C ALA A 224 8.30 20.16 31.88
N GLY A 225 8.13 21.07 30.93
CA GLY A 225 7.66 20.75 29.57
C GLY A 225 8.80 20.24 28.67
N PHE A 226 8.49 19.37 27.73
CA PHE A 226 9.47 18.80 26.79
C PHE A 226 9.13 19.17 25.34
N ASN A 227 10.18 19.32 24.53
CA ASN A 227 10.06 19.74 23.15
C ASN A 227 9.63 18.59 22.24
N GLY A 228 8.74 18.85 21.27
CA GLY A 228 8.48 18.00 20.14
C GLY A 228 9.65 17.95 19.16
N GLY A 229 9.77 16.86 18.43
CA GLY A 229 10.78 16.66 17.38
C GLY A 229 10.49 17.48 16.13
N ALA A 230 11.55 17.88 15.41
CA ALA A 230 11.39 18.58 14.14
C ALA A 230 10.88 17.62 13.04
N GLY A 231 10.00 18.10 12.17
CA GLY A 231 9.60 17.42 10.93
C GLY A 231 10.74 17.43 9.92
N GLY A 232 10.81 16.39 9.09
CA GLY A 232 11.80 16.25 8.02
C GLY A 232 11.52 17.17 6.85
N ALA A 233 12.55 17.59 6.13
CA ALA A 233 12.38 18.33 4.87
C ALA A 233 11.84 17.41 3.76
N GLY A 234 11.04 17.95 2.84
CA GLY A 234 10.68 17.27 1.60
C GLY A 234 11.86 17.14 0.67
N GLY A 235 11.92 16.04 -0.10
CA GLY A 235 12.94 15.78 -1.10
C GLY A 235 12.76 16.69 -2.32
N ALA A 236 13.87 16.98 -3.03
CA ALA A 236 13.80 17.70 -4.29
C ALA A 236 13.16 16.83 -5.39
N GLY A 237 12.41 17.43 -6.30
CA GLY A 237 11.96 16.77 -7.53
C GLY A 237 13.12 16.55 -8.49
N GLY A 238 13.06 15.44 -9.25
CA GLY A 238 14.04 15.10 -10.29
C GLY A 238 13.91 16.00 -11.50
N HIS A 239 15.01 16.16 -12.23
CA HIS A 239 14.97 16.87 -13.50
C HIS A 239 14.19 16.09 -14.55
N GLY A 240 13.46 16.77 -15.43
CA GLY A 240 12.89 16.20 -16.64
C GLY A 240 13.96 15.76 -17.63
N GLY A 241 13.53 15.07 -18.69
CA GLY A 241 14.43 14.68 -19.78
C GLY A 241 15.14 15.88 -20.40
N LEU A 242 16.38 15.66 -20.86
CA LEU A 242 17.21 16.78 -21.35
C LEU A 242 16.57 17.53 -22.53
N LEU A 243 15.99 16.82 -23.49
CA LEU A 243 15.32 17.45 -24.62
C LEU A 243 13.85 17.72 -24.29
N PHE A 244 13.13 16.67 -23.90
CA PHE A 244 11.68 16.72 -23.69
C PHE A 244 11.33 16.12 -22.33
N GLY A 245 10.69 16.88 -21.48
CA GLY A 245 10.15 16.37 -20.23
C GLY A 245 9.94 17.43 -19.16
N THR A 246 8.95 17.25 -18.34
CA THR A 246 8.70 18.13 -17.20
C THR A 246 9.54 17.71 -15.99
N GLY A 247 10.00 18.67 -15.22
CA GLY A 247 10.62 18.43 -13.92
C GLY A 247 9.61 17.83 -12.93
N GLY A 248 10.09 16.97 -12.05
CA GLY A 248 9.32 16.42 -10.95
C GLY A 248 9.00 17.47 -9.88
N THR A 249 7.88 17.34 -9.20
CA THR A 249 7.52 18.22 -8.08
C THR A 249 8.40 17.92 -6.86
N GLY A 250 8.72 18.93 -6.07
CA GLY A 250 9.34 18.77 -4.76
C GLY A 250 8.36 18.12 -3.77
N GLY A 251 8.89 17.30 -2.84
CA GLY A 251 8.13 16.69 -1.77
C GLY A 251 7.72 17.73 -0.71
N THR A 252 6.62 17.49 -0.02
CA THR A 252 6.20 18.34 1.10
C THR A 252 7.08 18.08 2.33
N GLY A 253 7.34 19.12 3.13
CA GLY A 253 7.96 18.98 4.44
C GLY A 253 7.02 18.29 5.43
N GLY A 254 7.58 17.50 6.36
CA GLY A 254 6.84 16.86 7.44
C GLY A 254 6.43 17.83 8.53
N GLN A 255 5.38 17.50 9.26
CA GLN A 255 4.95 18.28 10.42
C GLN A 255 5.93 18.12 11.58
N GLY A 256 6.02 19.15 12.46
CA GLY A 256 6.71 19.03 13.73
C GLY A 256 5.89 18.20 14.72
N GLY A 257 6.56 17.58 15.69
CA GLY A 257 5.89 16.84 16.77
C GLY A 257 5.34 17.76 17.86
N ALA A 258 4.36 17.28 18.60
CA ALA A 258 3.75 18.00 19.70
C ALA A 258 4.71 18.19 20.89
N ALA A 259 4.61 19.32 21.58
CA ALA A 259 5.27 19.58 22.85
C ALA A 259 4.40 19.15 24.03
N THR A 260 4.99 18.99 25.21
CA THR A 260 4.22 18.89 26.45
C THR A 260 4.28 20.21 27.27
N GLY A 261 3.12 20.59 27.82
CA GLY A 261 3.06 21.71 28.76
C GLY A 261 3.77 21.40 30.09
N ALA A 262 4.21 22.45 30.83
CA ALA A 262 4.64 22.32 32.21
C ALA A 262 3.45 21.93 33.09
N THR A 263 3.61 20.90 33.94
CA THR A 263 2.57 20.45 34.88
C THR A 263 2.72 21.07 36.26
N ASN A 264 3.85 21.72 36.55
CA ASN A 264 4.11 22.40 37.80
C ASN A 264 3.87 23.90 37.63
N PRO A 265 2.94 24.52 38.42
CA PRO A 265 2.67 25.96 38.35
C PRO A 265 3.87 26.87 38.69
N LEU A 266 4.91 26.32 39.31
CA LEU A 266 6.14 27.04 39.64
C LEU A 266 7.19 26.96 38.51
N GLU A 267 7.03 26.09 37.54
CA GLU A 267 7.88 25.98 36.34
C GLU A 267 7.16 26.60 35.13
N LEU A 268 7.53 27.83 34.80
CA LEU A 268 6.90 28.64 33.77
C LEU A 268 7.30 28.28 32.33
N THR A 269 8.16 27.28 32.13
CA THR A 269 8.65 26.91 30.79
C THR A 269 8.00 25.63 30.30
N GLY A 270 6.95 25.76 29.49
CA GLY A 270 6.46 24.65 28.65
C GLY A 270 7.50 24.25 27.59
N GLY A 271 7.38 23.04 27.04
CA GLY A 271 8.12 22.63 25.85
C GLY A 271 7.70 23.43 24.63
N THR A 272 8.53 23.43 23.60
CA THR A 272 8.21 24.02 22.30
C THR A 272 7.83 22.95 21.31
N ALA A 273 6.78 23.16 20.51
CA ALA A 273 6.44 22.28 19.42
C ALA A 273 7.61 22.18 18.42
N GLY A 274 7.74 21.02 17.80
CA GLY A 274 8.71 20.79 16.75
C GLY A 274 8.44 21.69 15.54
N ARG A 275 9.50 22.14 14.89
CA ARG A 275 9.34 22.91 13.65
C ARG A 275 8.91 21.98 12.52
N GLY A 276 8.02 22.45 11.66
CA GLY A 276 7.76 21.76 10.39
C GLY A 276 8.98 21.78 9.47
N GLY A 277 9.13 20.75 8.66
CA GLY A 277 10.19 20.65 7.65
C GLY A 277 9.93 21.59 6.47
N SER A 278 10.99 22.01 5.77
CA SER A 278 10.86 22.78 4.53
C SER A 278 10.34 21.87 3.40
N GLY A 279 9.59 22.44 2.44
CA GLY A 279 9.30 21.76 1.19
C GLY A 279 10.55 21.62 0.31
N GLY A 280 10.57 20.59 -0.52
CA GLY A 280 11.64 20.34 -1.49
C GLY A 280 11.50 21.25 -2.73
N ASN A 281 12.60 21.50 -3.39
CA ASN A 281 12.58 22.23 -4.68
C ASN A 281 11.98 21.35 -5.78
N GLY A 282 11.29 21.97 -6.75
CA GLY A 282 10.94 21.29 -8.01
C GLY A 282 12.16 21.07 -8.90
N GLY A 283 12.09 20.07 -9.76
CA GLY A 283 13.11 19.75 -10.75
C GLY A 283 13.02 20.68 -11.98
N ASN A 284 14.09 20.79 -12.74
CA ASN A 284 14.09 21.55 -14.00
C ASN A 284 13.35 20.77 -15.10
N GLY A 285 12.66 21.48 -15.99
CA GLY A 285 12.16 20.91 -17.25
C GLY A 285 13.23 20.72 -18.31
N GLY A 286 12.84 20.09 -19.44
CA GLY A 286 13.71 19.84 -20.57
C GLY A 286 14.12 21.11 -21.29
N TRP A 287 15.28 21.05 -21.97
CA TRP A 287 15.86 22.18 -22.65
C TRP A 287 15.06 22.65 -23.87
N LEU A 288 14.48 21.72 -24.64
CA LEU A 288 13.70 22.04 -25.83
C LEU A 288 12.22 22.23 -25.52
N TYR A 289 11.66 21.37 -24.65
CA TYR A 289 10.26 21.44 -24.25
C TYR A 289 10.05 20.77 -22.89
N GLY A 290 9.37 21.46 -21.99
CA GLY A 290 8.94 20.95 -20.69
C GLY A 290 9.05 22.01 -19.59
N ASP A 291 8.11 21.97 -18.67
CA ASP A 291 8.06 22.90 -17.55
C ASP A 291 8.90 22.39 -16.37
N GLY A 292 9.42 23.31 -15.57
CA GLY A 292 9.98 22.95 -14.25
C GLY A 292 8.90 22.44 -13.32
N GLY A 293 9.25 21.53 -12.41
CA GLY A 293 8.35 21.03 -11.38
C GLY A 293 8.05 22.10 -10.33
N ALA A 294 6.86 22.05 -9.71
CA ALA A 294 6.53 22.91 -8.59
C ALA A 294 7.36 22.53 -7.34
N GLY A 295 7.71 23.51 -6.51
CA GLY A 295 8.26 23.25 -5.18
C GLY A 295 7.21 22.64 -4.25
N GLY A 296 7.65 21.84 -3.27
CA GLY A 296 6.80 21.29 -2.22
C GLY A 296 6.44 22.35 -1.17
N HIS A 297 5.34 22.12 -0.48
CA HIS A 297 4.96 22.95 0.67
C HIS A 297 5.79 22.61 1.91
N SER A 298 6.03 23.59 2.78
CA SER A 298 6.58 23.34 4.12
C SER A 298 5.56 22.63 5.01
N GLY A 299 6.03 21.80 5.93
CA GLY A 299 5.24 21.24 7.00
C GLY A 299 4.85 22.32 8.01
N ALA A 300 3.73 22.13 8.70
CA ALA A 300 3.33 22.98 9.82
C ALA A 300 4.11 22.63 11.10
N ALA A 301 4.30 23.59 11.99
CA ALA A 301 4.54 23.27 13.40
C ALA A 301 3.22 22.76 14.00
N ASP A 302 3.31 21.87 15.00
CA ASP A 302 2.10 21.45 15.72
C ASP A 302 1.50 22.67 16.45
N PRO A 303 0.21 22.94 16.31
CA PRO A 303 -0.46 24.07 16.94
C PRO A 303 -0.76 23.83 18.44
N SER A 304 0.05 23.13 19.20
CA SER A 304 -0.14 22.89 20.65
C SER A 304 -0.17 24.13 21.52
#